data_2174859a05337c284b87921856d71892
#
_entry.id   2174859a05337c284b87921856d71892
#
_cell.length_a   1.000
_cell.length_b   1.000
_cell.length_c   1.000
_cell.angle_alpha   90.00
_cell.angle_beta   90.00
_cell.angle_gamma   90.00
#
_symmetry.space_group_name_H-M   'P 1'
#
loop_
_entity.id
_entity.type
_entity.pdbx_description
1 polymer ?
#
loop_
_entity_poly.entity_id
_entity_poly.type
_entity_poly.pdbx_seq_one_letter_code
_entity_poly.pdbx_strand_id
1 'polypeptide(L)'
;VITAKAIAKAIALAVKAIIAGTKALIAAIAAGGWIAVLVIIVICLIGMLLGSVFGIFFSGEDSGTGMSMQTVVQEINTEYDTKLQEEKSSVSYDVLEMSGSRAVWKEVLAVYSVKVNTDPDNPQEVATMDESKKQLLTDIFWEMNEISSSTDTKTETVITETDDGHGNIVETESTVTQTYLYITVSHKTADEMAAQYGFNEEQKEYLAELLADENNSLWSQVLYGIMGTDDQIVTVALSQIGNMGGEPYWSWYGFNSRVEWCACFVSWCANECGYIDAGVIPKYAGCV
;
A
#
# COMPACT_ATOMS: atom_id res chain seq x y z
N VAL A 1 4.45 26.52 17.84
CA VAL A 1 4.41 27.86 17.19
C VAL A 1 5.78 28.10 16.56
N ILE A 2 5.93 27.79 15.28
CA ILE A 2 7.11 28.17 14.50
C ILE A 2 7.07 29.69 14.43
N THR A 3 8.00 30.35 15.08
CA THR A 3 8.01 31.80 15.18
C THR A 3 8.26 32.42 13.81
N ALA A 4 7.57 33.53 13.49
CA ALA A 4 7.78 34.30 12.26
C ALA A 4 9.28 34.57 11.98
N LYS A 5 10.10 34.55 13.00
CA LYS A 5 11.56 34.68 12.94
C LYS A 5 12.28 33.47 12.35
N ALA A 6 11.73 32.24 12.52
CA ALA A 6 12.26 31.00 11.90
C ALA A 6 11.94 30.94 10.42
N ILE A 7 10.72 31.33 10.03
CA ILE A 7 10.29 31.43 8.63
C ILE A 7 11.13 32.50 7.90
N ALA A 8 11.29 33.69 8.48
CA ALA A 8 12.12 34.74 7.91
C ALA A 8 13.59 34.30 7.72
N LYS A 9 14.13 33.50 8.66
CA LYS A 9 15.50 32.97 8.56
C LYS A 9 15.63 31.91 7.47
N ALA A 10 14.61 31.04 7.30
CA ALA A 10 14.57 30.03 6.23
C ALA A 10 14.45 30.69 4.85
N ILE A 11 13.56 31.67 4.70
CA ILE A 11 13.42 32.47 3.45
C ILE A 11 14.75 33.21 3.14
N ALA A 12 15.38 33.82 4.15
CA ALA A 12 16.67 34.53 3.95
C ALA A 12 17.80 33.57 3.53
N LEU A 13 17.81 32.33 4.05
CA LEU A 13 18.76 31.29 3.63
C LEU A 13 18.47 30.80 2.20
N ALA A 14 17.22 30.57 1.86
CA ALA A 14 16.81 30.20 0.50
C ALA A 14 17.16 31.29 -0.50
N VAL A 15 16.87 32.56 -0.20
CA VAL A 15 17.24 33.71 -1.05
C VAL A 15 18.75 33.83 -1.21
N LYS A 16 19.54 33.62 -0.13
CA LYS A 16 21.00 33.61 -0.23
C LYS A 16 21.53 32.47 -1.09
N ALA A 17 20.95 31.28 -0.99
CA ALA A 17 21.30 30.13 -1.81
C ALA A 17 20.96 30.37 -3.30
N ILE A 18 19.80 30.95 -3.59
CA ILE A 18 19.39 31.34 -4.94
C ILE A 18 20.36 32.40 -5.52
N ILE A 19 20.70 33.44 -4.74
CA ILE A 19 21.62 34.47 -5.20
C ILE A 19 23.03 33.89 -5.44
N ALA A 20 23.51 33.01 -4.57
CA ALA A 20 24.80 32.35 -4.74
C ALA A 20 24.79 31.41 -5.97
N GLY A 21 23.72 30.64 -6.17
CA GLY A 21 23.52 29.81 -7.34
C GLY A 21 23.46 30.62 -8.63
N THR A 22 22.74 31.75 -8.64
CA THR A 22 22.65 32.66 -9.82
C THR A 22 24.01 33.27 -10.13
N LYS A 23 24.81 33.68 -9.16
CA LYS A 23 26.17 34.17 -9.36
C LYS A 23 27.11 33.11 -9.92
N ALA A 24 27.03 31.89 -9.38
CA ALA A 24 27.80 30.76 -9.89
C ALA A 24 27.40 30.40 -11.34
N LEU A 25 26.10 30.45 -11.65
CA LEU A 25 25.55 30.27 -13.00
C LEU A 25 26.13 31.30 -13.97
N ILE A 26 26.04 32.57 -13.63
CA ILE A 26 26.58 33.66 -14.47
C ILE A 26 28.08 33.48 -14.72
N ALA A 27 28.83 33.13 -13.68
CA ALA A 27 30.27 32.86 -13.76
C ALA A 27 30.58 31.63 -14.64
N ALA A 28 29.77 30.55 -14.53
CA ALA A 28 29.93 29.35 -15.34
C ALA A 28 29.58 29.58 -16.81
N ILE A 29 28.55 30.34 -17.10
CA ILE A 29 28.17 30.74 -18.46
C ILE A 29 29.28 31.63 -19.08
N ALA A 30 29.83 32.56 -18.31
CA ALA A 30 30.91 33.43 -18.73
C ALA A 30 32.24 32.70 -18.96
N ALA A 31 32.50 31.61 -18.24
CA ALA A 31 33.72 30.80 -18.34
C ALA A 31 33.74 29.78 -19.51
N GLY A 32 32.66 29.67 -20.27
CA GLY A 32 32.74 28.93 -21.51
C GLY A 32 31.93 27.68 -21.60
N GLY A 33 30.68 27.68 -21.17
CA GLY A 33 30.14 26.43 -21.56
C GLY A 33 28.64 26.20 -21.51
N TRP A 34 28.11 25.86 -22.67
CA TRP A 34 26.83 25.20 -22.80
C TRP A 34 26.64 24.00 -21.85
N ILE A 35 27.74 23.31 -21.47
CA ILE A 35 27.75 22.23 -20.50
C ILE A 35 27.33 22.71 -19.11
N ALA A 36 27.80 23.89 -18.65
CA ALA A 36 27.40 24.45 -17.35
C ALA A 36 25.91 24.82 -17.37
N VAL A 37 25.38 25.34 -18.47
CA VAL A 37 23.97 25.64 -18.66
C VAL A 37 23.14 24.36 -18.61
N LEU A 38 23.58 23.28 -19.25
CA LEU A 38 22.92 21.99 -19.25
C LEU A 38 22.87 21.37 -17.82
N VAL A 39 23.99 21.40 -17.09
CA VAL A 39 24.05 20.92 -15.69
C VAL A 39 23.05 21.69 -14.81
N ILE A 40 22.95 23.00 -14.97
CA ILE A 40 22.02 23.81 -14.19
C ILE A 40 20.58 23.51 -14.57
N ILE A 41 20.27 23.34 -15.86
CA ILE A 41 18.92 22.92 -16.27
C ILE A 41 18.56 21.59 -15.63
N VAL A 42 19.47 20.61 -15.64
CA VAL A 42 19.26 19.30 -15.01
C VAL A 42 19.01 19.46 -13.48
N ILE A 43 19.82 20.27 -12.80
CA ILE A 43 19.62 20.53 -11.36
C ILE A 43 18.26 21.20 -11.10
N CYS A 44 17.85 22.16 -11.95
CA CYS A 44 16.55 22.80 -11.82
C CYS A 44 15.39 21.81 -12.07
N LEU A 45 15.52 20.91 -13.05
CA LEU A 45 14.52 19.88 -13.32
C LEU A 45 14.40 18.89 -12.16
N ILE A 46 15.50 18.44 -11.60
CA ILE A 46 15.52 17.59 -10.41
C ILE A 46 14.86 18.32 -9.22
N GLY A 47 15.21 19.58 -9.01
CA GLY A 47 14.60 20.39 -7.95
C GLY A 47 13.09 20.57 -8.10
N MET A 48 12.59 20.72 -9.33
CA MET A 48 11.17 20.80 -9.62
C MET A 48 10.47 19.44 -9.37
N LEU A 49 11.09 18.34 -9.75
CA LEU A 49 10.54 16.99 -9.49
C LEU A 49 10.46 16.69 -7.99
N LEU A 50 11.54 16.96 -7.24
CA LEU A 50 11.57 16.75 -5.79
C LEU A 50 10.56 17.63 -5.04
N GLY A 51 10.28 18.83 -5.54
CA GLY A 51 9.31 19.77 -4.98
C GLY A 51 7.85 19.52 -5.39
N SER A 52 7.60 18.59 -6.30
CA SER A 52 6.27 18.26 -6.79
C SER A 52 5.69 17.01 -6.10
N VAL A 53 4.46 16.64 -6.43
CA VAL A 53 3.84 15.37 -5.99
C VAL A 53 4.67 14.15 -6.41
N PHE A 54 5.43 14.23 -7.50
CA PHE A 54 6.32 13.15 -7.96
C PHE A 54 7.59 13.00 -7.11
N GLY A 55 7.84 13.92 -6.17
CA GLY A 55 8.89 13.80 -5.15
C GLY A 55 8.76 12.50 -4.35
N ILE A 56 7.56 11.96 -4.23
CA ILE A 56 7.29 10.69 -3.55
C ILE A 56 8.16 9.53 -4.07
N PHE A 57 8.49 9.50 -5.36
CA PHE A 57 9.31 8.44 -5.94
C PHE A 57 10.78 8.48 -5.49
N PHE A 58 11.20 9.54 -4.81
CA PHE A 58 12.53 9.70 -4.24
C PHE A 58 12.57 9.45 -2.71
N SER A 59 11.41 9.16 -2.10
CA SER A 59 11.29 8.97 -0.63
C SER A 59 11.70 7.60 -0.12
N GLY A 60 12.07 6.67 -1.03
CA GLY A 60 12.47 5.29 -0.67
C GLY A 60 13.80 5.22 0.07
N GLU A 61 14.66 6.24 -0.02
CA GLU A 61 15.96 6.30 0.65
C GLU A 61 15.91 7.24 1.85
N ASP A 62 16.73 6.94 2.88
CA ASP A 62 16.90 7.84 4.01
C ASP A 62 17.68 9.09 3.58
N SER A 63 17.04 10.24 3.69
CA SER A 63 17.62 11.53 3.37
C SER A 63 18.46 12.14 4.52
N GLY A 64 18.88 11.33 5.50
CA GLY A 64 19.67 11.73 6.65
C GLY A 64 18.84 12.04 7.92
N THR A 65 17.56 11.73 7.89
CA THR A 65 16.65 11.80 9.06
C THR A 65 16.60 10.50 9.86
N GLY A 66 17.20 9.42 9.33
CA GLY A 66 17.06 8.05 9.86
C GLY A 66 15.73 7.37 9.45
N MET A 67 14.96 7.99 8.59
CA MET A 67 13.61 7.55 8.23
C MET A 67 13.44 7.52 6.70
N SER A 68 13.07 6.37 6.17
CA SER A 68 12.69 6.20 4.76
C SER A 68 11.21 5.88 4.66
N MET A 69 10.62 6.06 3.47
CA MET A 69 9.23 5.66 3.20
C MET A 69 9.02 4.17 3.51
N GLN A 70 9.97 3.32 3.15
CA GLN A 70 9.90 1.88 3.42
C GLN A 70 9.79 1.58 4.91
N THR A 71 10.60 2.26 5.74
CA THR A 71 10.55 2.10 7.20
C THR A 71 9.20 2.50 7.75
N VAL A 72 8.67 3.64 7.32
CA VAL A 72 7.35 4.14 7.76
C VAL A 72 6.23 3.19 7.34
N VAL A 73 6.25 2.71 6.10
CA VAL A 73 5.27 1.72 5.60
C VAL A 73 5.32 0.43 6.43
N GLN A 74 6.52 -0.06 6.79
CA GLN A 74 6.67 -1.25 7.65
C GLN A 74 6.13 -1.03 9.06
N GLU A 75 6.33 0.14 9.64
CA GLU A 75 5.81 0.47 10.97
C GLU A 75 4.28 0.53 10.96
N ILE A 76 3.67 1.17 9.96
CA ILE A 76 2.21 1.23 9.81
C ILE A 76 1.63 -0.18 9.54
N ASN A 77 2.31 -1.00 8.74
CA ASN A 77 1.91 -2.41 8.55
C ASN A 77 1.92 -3.17 9.87
N THR A 78 2.95 -2.96 10.70
CA THR A 78 3.03 -3.61 12.02
C THR A 78 1.90 -3.16 12.94
N GLU A 79 1.54 -1.89 12.91
CA GLU A 79 0.40 -1.36 13.66
C GLU A 79 -0.92 -1.99 13.17
N TYR A 80 -1.11 -2.06 11.85
CA TYR A 80 -2.28 -2.70 11.24
C TYR A 80 -2.39 -4.18 11.65
N ASP A 81 -1.30 -4.94 11.55
CA ASP A 81 -1.26 -6.34 11.93
C ASP A 81 -1.55 -6.53 13.43
N THR A 82 -1.07 -5.61 14.28
CA THR A 82 -1.35 -5.60 15.71
C THR A 82 -2.84 -5.44 15.97
N LYS A 83 -3.49 -4.44 15.37
CA LYS A 83 -4.94 -4.23 15.48
C LYS A 83 -5.73 -5.43 14.99
N LEU A 84 -5.29 -6.04 13.88
CA LEU A 84 -5.93 -7.24 13.35
C LEU A 84 -5.83 -8.43 14.33
N GLN A 85 -4.68 -8.60 15.01
CA GLN A 85 -4.52 -9.62 16.04
C GLN A 85 -5.33 -9.31 17.31
N GLU A 86 -5.47 -8.04 17.68
CA GLU A 86 -6.34 -7.61 18.76
C GLU A 86 -7.80 -7.98 18.47
N GLU A 87 -8.30 -7.74 17.27
CA GLU A 87 -9.64 -8.16 16.85
C GLU A 87 -9.81 -9.69 16.90
N LYS A 88 -8.83 -10.45 16.40
CA LYS A 88 -8.85 -11.93 16.46
C LYS A 88 -8.86 -12.47 17.88
N SER A 89 -8.23 -11.78 18.82
CA SER A 89 -8.13 -12.20 20.22
C SER A 89 -9.19 -11.60 21.14
N SER A 90 -10.05 -10.72 20.62
CA SER A 90 -11.04 -9.99 21.38
C SER A 90 -12.12 -10.89 22.00
N VAL A 91 -12.42 -12.01 21.32
CA VAL A 91 -13.42 -12.99 21.74
C VAL A 91 -12.91 -14.41 21.51
N SER A 92 -13.48 -15.38 22.27
CA SER A 92 -13.24 -16.81 22.00
C SER A 92 -14.15 -17.27 20.87
N TYR A 93 -13.61 -17.96 19.89
CA TYR A 93 -14.34 -18.48 18.74
C TYR A 93 -13.87 -19.89 18.35
N ASP A 94 -14.73 -20.63 17.66
CA ASP A 94 -14.43 -21.95 17.10
C ASP A 94 -14.01 -21.81 15.64
N VAL A 95 -14.60 -20.86 14.90
CA VAL A 95 -14.35 -20.63 13.48
C VAL A 95 -14.05 -19.16 13.23
N LEU A 96 -12.97 -18.88 12.50
CA LEU A 96 -12.60 -17.54 12.01
C LEU A 96 -12.86 -17.45 10.53
N GLU A 97 -13.68 -16.47 10.14
CA GLU A 97 -13.88 -16.08 8.73
C GLU A 97 -13.37 -14.65 8.53
N MET A 98 -12.57 -14.46 7.49
CA MET A 98 -11.99 -13.15 7.15
C MET A 98 -12.31 -12.81 5.71
N SER A 99 -12.72 -11.57 5.47
CA SER A 99 -13.12 -11.07 4.15
C SER A 99 -12.64 -9.64 3.90
N GLY A 100 -12.66 -9.24 2.62
CA GLY A 100 -12.29 -7.91 2.18
C GLY A 100 -10.80 -7.73 1.95
N SER A 101 -10.38 -6.46 1.83
CA SER A 101 -8.98 -6.09 1.64
C SER A 101 -8.73 -4.70 2.19
N ARG A 102 -7.50 -4.42 2.57
CA ARG A 102 -7.04 -3.05 2.85
C ARG A 102 -6.65 -2.33 1.57
N ALA A 103 -6.58 -1.00 1.62
CA ALA A 103 -6.04 -0.18 0.55
C ALA A 103 -4.62 -0.61 0.18
N VAL A 104 -4.32 -0.61 -1.11
CA VAL A 104 -2.96 -0.87 -1.59
C VAL A 104 -2.08 0.35 -1.35
N TRP A 105 -0.85 0.11 -0.96
CA TRP A 105 0.08 1.20 -0.60
C TRP A 105 0.29 2.22 -1.71
N LYS A 106 0.25 1.81 -2.98
CA LYS A 106 0.32 2.70 -4.13
C LYS A 106 -0.75 3.80 -4.05
N GLU A 107 -2.00 3.44 -3.73
CA GLU A 107 -3.10 4.39 -3.58
C GLU A 107 -2.93 5.28 -2.35
N VAL A 108 -2.57 4.70 -1.21
CA VAL A 108 -2.35 5.45 0.04
C VAL A 108 -1.28 6.52 -0.16
N LEU A 109 -0.15 6.15 -0.76
CA LEU A 109 0.96 7.07 -0.98
C LEU A 109 0.66 8.11 -2.07
N ALA A 110 -0.12 7.77 -3.09
CA ALA A 110 -0.55 8.74 -4.11
C ALA A 110 -1.49 9.80 -3.50
N VAL A 111 -2.48 9.38 -2.70
CA VAL A 111 -3.36 10.29 -1.95
C VAL A 111 -2.57 11.17 -0.99
N TYR A 112 -1.65 10.56 -0.21
CA TYR A 112 -0.75 11.29 0.69
C TYR A 112 0.05 12.34 -0.07
N SER A 113 0.68 11.96 -1.18
CA SER A 113 1.52 12.85 -1.96
C SER A 113 0.75 14.07 -2.47
N VAL A 114 -0.42 13.85 -3.07
CA VAL A 114 -1.25 14.96 -3.56
C VAL A 114 -1.72 15.83 -2.41
N LYS A 115 -2.27 15.24 -1.34
CA LYS A 115 -2.79 16.00 -0.19
C LYS A 115 -1.73 16.88 0.46
N VAL A 116 -0.53 16.34 0.68
CA VAL A 116 0.53 17.02 1.42
C VAL A 116 1.25 18.06 0.55
N ASN A 117 1.53 17.72 -0.71
CA ASN A 117 2.28 18.60 -1.59
C ASN A 117 1.45 19.79 -2.08
N THR A 118 0.15 19.58 -2.29
CA THR A 118 -0.75 20.61 -2.83
C THR A 118 -1.65 21.26 -1.76
N ASP A 119 -1.33 21.09 -0.49
CA ASP A 119 -2.05 21.74 0.62
C ASP A 119 -1.96 23.26 0.46
N PRO A 120 -3.10 23.97 0.34
CA PRO A 120 -3.08 25.42 0.07
C PRO A 120 -2.55 26.24 1.23
N ASP A 121 -2.63 25.70 2.47
CA ASP A 121 -2.22 26.42 3.68
C ASP A 121 -0.78 26.09 4.11
N ASN A 122 -0.32 24.86 3.82
CA ASN A 122 0.99 24.37 4.24
C ASN A 122 1.57 23.32 3.28
N PRO A 123 1.86 23.68 2.03
CA PRO A 123 2.41 22.73 1.07
C PRO A 123 3.79 22.25 1.53
N GLN A 124 4.01 20.93 1.49
CA GLN A 124 5.25 20.29 1.87
C GLN A 124 5.78 19.40 0.75
N GLU A 125 7.10 19.31 0.62
CA GLU A 125 7.69 18.32 -0.27
C GLU A 125 7.49 16.91 0.32
N VAL A 126 7.42 15.91 -0.54
CA VAL A 126 7.12 14.51 -0.17
C VAL A 126 8.29 13.55 -0.45
N ALA A 127 9.44 14.10 -0.87
CA ALA A 127 10.64 13.33 -1.16
C ALA A 127 11.40 12.90 0.11
N THR A 128 11.14 13.55 1.25
CA THR A 128 11.78 13.21 2.53
C THR A 128 10.74 12.89 3.59
N MET A 129 11.10 12.07 4.57
CA MET A 129 10.24 11.70 5.69
C MET A 129 10.74 12.32 7.00
N ASP A 130 9.79 12.68 7.86
CA ASP A 130 9.99 13.08 9.25
C ASP A 130 8.78 12.63 10.09
N GLU A 131 8.84 12.80 11.42
CA GLU A 131 7.76 12.35 12.32
C GLU A 131 6.41 13.02 12.03
N SER A 132 6.38 14.27 11.57
CA SER A 132 5.13 14.97 11.23
C SER A 132 4.49 14.37 9.97
N LYS A 133 5.29 14.10 8.95
CA LYS A 133 4.85 13.47 7.70
C LYS A 133 4.45 12.02 7.91
N LYS A 134 5.18 11.29 8.77
CA LYS A 134 4.81 9.94 9.20
C LYS A 134 3.42 9.93 9.84
N GLN A 135 3.16 10.87 10.77
CA GLN A 135 1.83 10.95 11.39
C GLN A 135 0.74 11.23 10.37
N LEU A 136 0.97 12.17 9.44
CA LEU A 136 0.02 12.46 8.35
C LEU A 136 -0.24 11.23 7.47
N LEU A 137 0.79 10.47 7.13
CA LEU A 137 0.65 9.24 6.36
C LEU A 137 -0.13 8.17 7.13
N THR A 138 0.15 8.03 8.44
CA THR A 138 -0.58 7.11 9.33
C THR A 138 -2.06 7.47 9.41
N ASP A 139 -2.37 8.76 9.57
CA ASP A 139 -3.76 9.25 9.62
C ASP A 139 -4.48 8.95 8.31
N ILE A 140 -3.87 9.23 7.15
CA ILE A 140 -4.44 8.92 5.83
C ILE A 140 -4.65 7.41 5.65
N PHE A 141 -3.68 6.58 6.08
CA PHE A 141 -3.82 5.13 6.02
C PHE A 141 -5.04 4.65 6.80
N TRP A 142 -5.26 5.17 8.02
CA TRP A 142 -6.41 4.79 8.84
C TRP A 142 -7.74 5.44 8.39
N GLU A 143 -7.70 6.59 7.74
CA GLU A 143 -8.89 7.14 7.07
C GLU A 143 -9.32 6.30 5.85
N MET A 144 -8.36 5.65 5.19
CA MET A 144 -8.63 4.77 4.06
C MET A 144 -9.05 3.37 4.48
N ASN A 145 -8.65 2.88 5.66
CA ASN A 145 -8.81 1.49 6.05
C ASN A 145 -9.64 1.33 7.33
N GLU A 146 -10.50 0.33 7.32
CA GLU A 146 -11.31 -0.04 8.47
C GLU A 146 -11.24 -1.55 8.71
N ILE A 147 -11.04 -1.95 9.97
CA ILE A 147 -11.15 -3.33 10.43
C ILE A 147 -12.39 -3.39 11.32
N SER A 148 -13.32 -4.26 10.98
CA SER A 148 -14.52 -4.50 11.78
C SER A 148 -14.67 -5.99 12.10
N SER A 149 -15.25 -6.30 13.25
CA SER A 149 -15.51 -7.67 13.66
C SER A 149 -16.94 -7.86 14.13
N SER A 150 -17.46 -9.07 13.95
CA SER A 150 -18.75 -9.47 14.48
C SER A 150 -18.72 -10.98 14.83
N THR A 151 -19.57 -11.39 15.76
CA THR A 151 -19.71 -12.79 16.14
C THR A 151 -21.11 -13.29 15.82
N ASP A 152 -21.19 -14.58 15.44
CA ASP A 152 -22.45 -15.31 15.30
C ASP A 152 -22.30 -16.70 15.90
N THR A 153 -23.43 -17.29 16.33
CA THR A 153 -23.46 -18.64 16.92
C THR A 153 -24.34 -19.52 16.05
N LYS A 154 -23.74 -20.53 15.43
CA LYS A 154 -24.46 -21.51 14.60
C LYS A 154 -24.57 -22.83 15.32
N THR A 155 -25.75 -23.43 15.32
CA THR A 155 -26.01 -24.75 15.87
C THR A 155 -26.36 -25.69 14.73
N GLU A 156 -25.56 -26.74 14.59
CA GLU A 156 -25.77 -27.79 13.59
C GLU A 156 -26.11 -29.10 14.25
N THR A 157 -27.02 -29.86 13.67
CA THR A 157 -27.33 -31.22 14.09
C THR A 157 -26.40 -32.16 13.35
N VAL A 158 -25.60 -32.91 14.13
CA VAL A 158 -24.69 -33.94 13.60
C VAL A 158 -25.30 -35.30 13.89
N ILE A 159 -25.50 -36.09 12.88
CA ILE A 159 -25.94 -37.49 12.99
C ILE A 159 -24.68 -38.36 13.01
N THR A 160 -24.48 -39.08 14.10
CA THR A 160 -23.37 -40.02 14.24
C THR A 160 -23.94 -41.44 14.18
N GLU A 161 -23.46 -42.20 13.23
CA GLU A 161 -23.78 -43.64 13.10
C GLU A 161 -22.79 -44.44 13.95
N THR A 162 -23.33 -45.26 14.87
CA THR A 162 -22.53 -46.18 15.70
C THR A 162 -23.08 -47.58 15.57
N ASP A 163 -22.19 -48.58 15.46
CA ASP A 163 -22.56 -50.01 15.54
C ASP A 163 -22.83 -50.37 16.99
N ASP A 164 -23.99 -50.96 17.28
CA ASP A 164 -24.39 -51.41 18.63
C ASP A 164 -23.67 -52.70 19.11
N GLY A 165 -22.71 -53.22 18.35
CA GLY A 165 -21.96 -54.43 18.60
C GLY A 165 -22.74 -55.72 18.20
N HIS A 166 -23.91 -55.56 17.64
CA HIS A 166 -24.76 -56.67 17.11
C HIS A 166 -24.99 -56.56 15.61
N GLY A 167 -24.27 -55.62 14.93
CA GLY A 167 -24.37 -55.39 13.50
C GLY A 167 -25.53 -54.45 13.09
N ASN A 168 -26.18 -53.77 14.05
CA ASN A 168 -27.17 -52.75 13.75
C ASN A 168 -26.51 -51.34 13.86
N ILE A 169 -26.79 -50.49 12.89
CA ILE A 169 -26.39 -49.09 12.91
C ILE A 169 -27.41 -48.28 13.71
N VAL A 170 -26.96 -47.64 14.76
CA VAL A 170 -27.76 -46.74 15.60
C VAL A 170 -27.36 -45.30 15.23
N GLU A 171 -28.30 -44.53 14.75
CA GLU A 171 -28.13 -43.09 14.50
C GLU A 171 -28.38 -42.34 15.82
N THR A 172 -27.39 -41.54 16.21
CA THR A 172 -27.50 -40.63 17.35
C THR A 172 -27.42 -39.21 16.87
N GLU A 173 -28.47 -38.44 17.09
CA GLU A 173 -28.47 -37.00 16.81
C GLU A 173 -27.81 -36.27 17.97
N SER A 174 -26.83 -35.44 17.67
CA SER A 174 -26.20 -34.48 18.59
C SER A 174 -26.19 -33.10 17.98
N THR A 175 -26.29 -32.09 18.84
CA THR A 175 -26.15 -30.69 18.38
C THR A 175 -24.77 -30.18 18.74
N VAL A 176 -24.08 -29.61 17.76
CA VAL A 176 -22.80 -28.90 17.95
C VAL A 176 -23.05 -27.42 17.74
N THR A 177 -22.71 -26.62 18.74
CA THR A 177 -22.81 -25.15 18.66
C THR A 177 -21.42 -24.60 18.49
N GLN A 178 -21.21 -23.81 17.43
CA GLN A 178 -19.95 -23.18 17.11
C GLN A 178 -20.10 -21.66 17.10
N THR A 179 -19.15 -20.97 17.70
CA THR A 179 -19.04 -19.51 17.66
C THR A 179 -18.16 -19.12 16.49
N TYR A 180 -18.71 -18.33 15.60
CA TYR A 180 -18.01 -17.75 14.45
C TYR A 180 -17.57 -16.34 14.77
N LEU A 181 -16.30 -16.03 14.47
CA LEU A 181 -15.79 -14.67 14.42
C LEU A 181 -15.62 -14.28 12.96
N TYR A 182 -16.32 -13.24 12.54
CA TYR A 182 -16.17 -12.63 11.23
C TYR A 182 -15.34 -11.37 11.37
N ILE A 183 -14.27 -11.27 10.59
CA ILE A 183 -13.48 -10.04 10.47
C ILE A 183 -13.60 -9.55 9.03
N THR A 184 -14.05 -8.32 8.89
CA THR A 184 -14.16 -7.66 7.59
C THR A 184 -13.19 -6.49 7.55
N VAL A 185 -12.35 -6.48 6.52
CA VAL A 185 -11.48 -5.36 6.19
C VAL A 185 -12.08 -4.63 5.00
N SER A 186 -12.35 -3.36 5.16
CA SER A 186 -12.83 -2.49 4.08
C SER A 186 -11.88 -1.32 3.89
N HIS A 187 -11.91 -0.75 2.69
CA HIS A 187 -11.10 0.43 2.39
C HIS A 187 -11.82 1.37 1.44
N LYS A 188 -11.42 2.63 1.48
CA LYS A 188 -11.77 3.65 0.49
C LYS A 188 -10.74 3.65 -0.62
N THR A 189 -11.20 3.80 -1.85
CA THR A 189 -10.34 3.98 -3.03
C THR A 189 -9.69 5.37 -3.05
N ALA A 190 -8.68 5.55 -3.88
CA ALA A 190 -8.06 6.85 -4.08
C ALA A 190 -9.06 7.92 -4.56
N ASP A 191 -10.03 7.55 -5.39
CA ASP A 191 -11.09 8.46 -5.87
C ASP A 191 -12.05 8.87 -4.76
N GLU A 192 -12.42 7.95 -3.88
CA GLU A 192 -13.26 8.26 -2.70
C GLU A 192 -12.52 9.20 -1.74
N MET A 193 -11.22 9.02 -1.57
CA MET A 193 -10.38 9.92 -0.78
C MET A 193 -10.24 11.30 -1.44
N ALA A 194 -10.07 11.35 -2.76
CA ALA A 194 -10.05 12.60 -3.51
C ALA A 194 -11.36 13.38 -3.33
N ALA A 195 -12.50 12.69 -3.35
CA ALA A 195 -13.81 13.30 -3.08
C ALA A 195 -13.93 13.77 -1.62
N GLN A 196 -13.49 12.95 -0.65
CA GLN A 196 -13.50 13.27 0.78
C GLN A 196 -12.68 14.52 1.10
N TYR A 197 -11.49 14.66 0.49
CA TYR A 197 -10.60 15.80 0.69
C TYR A 197 -10.96 17.01 -0.19
N GLY A 198 -11.93 16.86 -1.09
CA GLY A 198 -12.37 17.93 -1.98
C GLY A 198 -11.29 18.31 -3.01
N PHE A 199 -10.55 17.33 -3.51
CA PHE A 199 -9.52 17.57 -4.52
C PHE A 199 -10.11 18.29 -5.75
N ASN A 200 -9.43 19.34 -6.20
CA ASN A 200 -9.76 20.03 -7.43
C ASN A 200 -9.32 19.19 -8.65
N GLU A 201 -9.64 19.65 -9.87
CA GLU A 201 -9.34 18.90 -11.10
C GLU A 201 -7.84 18.67 -11.32
N GLU A 202 -7.00 19.65 -11.00
CA GLU A 202 -5.54 19.52 -11.10
C GLU A 202 -5.00 18.49 -10.12
N GLN A 203 -5.49 18.46 -8.89
CA GLN A 203 -5.13 17.47 -7.89
C GLN A 203 -5.57 16.03 -8.29
N LYS A 204 -6.73 15.91 -8.93
CA LYS A 204 -7.20 14.64 -9.48
C LYS A 204 -6.36 14.17 -10.68
N GLU A 205 -5.92 15.10 -11.53
CA GLU A 205 -4.99 14.80 -12.63
C GLU A 205 -3.65 14.27 -12.07
N TYR A 206 -3.08 14.93 -11.05
CA TYR A 206 -1.89 14.42 -10.37
C TYR A 206 -2.09 13.03 -9.77
N LEU A 207 -3.23 12.79 -9.14
CA LEU A 207 -3.55 11.49 -8.55
C LEU A 207 -3.61 10.41 -9.63
N ALA A 208 -4.31 10.68 -10.73
CA ALA A 208 -4.42 9.76 -11.87
C ALA A 208 -3.04 9.46 -12.51
N GLU A 209 -2.20 10.49 -12.66
CA GLU A 209 -0.85 10.33 -13.21
C GLU A 209 0.05 9.51 -12.27
N LEU A 210 0.02 9.77 -10.96
CA LEU A 210 0.77 8.96 -9.98
C LEU A 210 0.34 7.49 -10.03
N LEU A 211 -0.95 7.22 -10.22
CA LEU A 211 -1.53 5.88 -10.27
C LEU A 211 -1.43 5.21 -11.64
N ALA A 212 -0.92 5.88 -12.66
CA ALA A 212 -0.75 5.30 -13.98
C ALA A 212 0.18 4.07 -13.97
N ASP A 213 -0.10 3.11 -14.86
CA ASP A 213 0.62 1.81 -14.88
C ASP A 213 2.11 1.96 -15.20
N GLU A 214 2.48 2.96 -15.97
CA GLU A 214 3.88 3.27 -16.27
C GLU A 214 4.72 3.59 -15.02
N ASN A 215 4.09 3.99 -13.92
CA ASN A 215 4.76 4.29 -12.65
C ASN A 215 4.87 3.08 -11.70
N ASN A 216 4.38 1.89 -12.09
CA ASN A 216 4.41 0.70 -11.22
C ASN A 216 5.83 0.30 -10.80
N SER A 217 6.83 0.46 -11.68
CA SER A 217 8.24 0.19 -11.34
C SER A 217 8.80 1.18 -10.31
N LEU A 218 8.40 2.45 -10.38
CA LEU A 218 8.78 3.46 -9.41
C LEU A 218 8.14 3.19 -8.04
N TRP A 219 6.88 2.80 -8.00
CA TRP A 219 6.21 2.37 -6.78
C TRP A 219 6.87 1.14 -6.16
N SER A 220 7.30 0.16 -6.97
CA SER A 220 8.02 -1.00 -6.48
C SER A 220 9.36 -0.61 -5.84
N GLN A 221 10.06 0.36 -6.38
CA GLN A 221 11.29 0.89 -5.80
C GLN A 221 11.02 1.59 -4.45
N VAL A 222 10.03 2.47 -4.38
CA VAL A 222 9.69 3.21 -3.16
C VAL A 222 9.26 2.28 -2.04
N LEU A 223 8.42 1.30 -2.35
CA LEU A 223 7.79 0.44 -1.35
C LEU A 223 8.69 -0.73 -0.92
N TYR A 224 9.48 -1.29 -1.83
CA TYR A 224 10.17 -2.55 -1.60
C TYR A 224 11.67 -2.50 -1.88
N GLY A 225 12.18 -1.37 -2.38
CA GLY A 225 13.60 -1.24 -2.79
C GLY A 225 13.95 -2.08 -4.02
N ILE A 226 12.97 -2.58 -4.75
CA ILE A 226 13.16 -3.43 -5.92
C ILE A 226 13.30 -2.54 -7.15
N MET A 227 14.51 -2.39 -7.66
CA MET A 227 14.77 -1.70 -8.92
C MET A 227 14.30 -2.57 -10.08
N GLY A 228 13.26 -2.07 -10.79
CA GLY A 228 12.92 -2.51 -12.15
C GLY A 228 12.95 -4.02 -12.38
N THR A 229 12.02 -4.77 -11.80
CA THR A 229 11.71 -6.05 -12.41
C THR A 229 10.68 -5.77 -13.50
N ASP A 230 11.08 -5.87 -14.77
CA ASP A 230 10.15 -6.02 -15.90
C ASP A 230 9.35 -7.33 -15.79
N ASP A 231 9.39 -7.97 -14.62
CA ASP A 231 8.73 -9.23 -14.38
C ASP A 231 7.27 -8.97 -14.03
N GLN A 232 6.42 -9.14 -15.02
CA GLN A 232 4.98 -8.89 -14.94
C GLN A 232 4.33 -9.66 -13.77
N ILE A 233 4.80 -10.86 -13.45
CA ILE A 233 4.25 -11.67 -12.36
C ILE A 233 4.51 -11.05 -10.99
N VAL A 234 5.66 -10.39 -10.80
CA VAL A 234 5.99 -9.67 -9.56
C VAL A 234 5.07 -8.45 -9.41
N THR A 235 4.87 -7.70 -10.48
CA THR A 235 3.95 -6.55 -10.50
C THR A 235 2.52 -6.98 -10.15
N VAL A 236 2.03 -8.07 -10.74
CA VAL A 236 0.71 -8.64 -10.43
C VAL A 236 0.64 -9.07 -8.97
N ALA A 237 1.67 -9.78 -8.47
CA ALA A 237 1.70 -10.22 -7.08
C ALA A 237 1.68 -9.03 -6.09
N LEU A 238 2.45 -7.99 -6.36
CA LEU A 238 2.50 -6.78 -5.53
C LEU A 238 1.17 -6.02 -5.49
N SER A 239 0.42 -6.01 -6.61
CA SER A 239 -0.91 -5.39 -6.66
C SER A 239 -1.94 -6.06 -5.73
N GLN A 240 -1.64 -7.29 -5.26
CA GLN A 240 -2.53 -8.07 -4.40
C GLN A 240 -2.25 -7.88 -2.90
N ILE A 241 -1.26 -7.07 -2.54
CA ILE A 241 -0.93 -6.80 -1.13
C ILE A 241 -2.12 -6.12 -0.46
N GLY A 242 -2.55 -6.71 0.68
CA GLY A 242 -3.70 -6.25 1.44
C GLY A 242 -4.93 -7.15 1.31
N ASN A 243 -5.01 -8.02 0.32
CA ASN A 243 -6.09 -9.00 0.21
C ASN A 243 -6.02 -10.01 1.36
N MET A 244 -7.17 -10.28 1.98
CA MET A 244 -7.31 -11.15 3.14
C MET A 244 -8.07 -12.42 2.75
N GLY A 245 -7.72 -13.55 3.40
CA GLY A 245 -8.45 -14.82 3.26
C GLY A 245 -8.21 -15.61 1.98
N GLY A 246 -7.62 -15.00 0.96
CA GLY A 246 -7.23 -15.66 -0.29
C GLY A 246 -8.40 -16.10 -1.19
N GLU A 247 -9.64 -15.65 -0.93
CA GLU A 247 -10.82 -16.05 -1.70
C GLU A 247 -10.69 -15.83 -3.20
N PRO A 248 -10.17 -14.70 -3.72
CA PRO A 248 -10.01 -14.49 -5.15
C PRO A 248 -9.16 -15.56 -5.84
N TYR A 249 -8.22 -16.17 -5.12
CA TYR A 249 -7.26 -17.12 -5.67
C TYR A 249 -7.74 -18.56 -5.58
N TRP A 250 -8.23 -19.00 -4.42
CA TRP A 250 -8.71 -20.37 -4.28
C TRP A 250 -10.07 -20.58 -5.00
N SER A 251 -10.97 -19.59 -5.03
CA SER A 251 -12.22 -19.66 -5.79
C SER A 251 -11.97 -19.66 -7.30
N TRP A 252 -11.06 -18.82 -7.83
CA TRP A 252 -10.63 -18.86 -9.21
C TRP A 252 -10.05 -20.24 -9.61
N TYR A 253 -9.29 -20.84 -8.69
CA TYR A 253 -8.74 -22.17 -8.95
C TYR A 253 -9.83 -23.24 -9.10
N GLY A 254 -10.95 -23.11 -8.40
CA GLY A 254 -12.12 -23.98 -8.45
C GLY A 254 -12.51 -24.59 -7.10
N PHE A 255 -11.94 -24.11 -5.98
CA PHE A 255 -12.38 -24.55 -4.65
C PHE A 255 -13.65 -23.80 -4.21
N ASN A 256 -14.57 -24.49 -3.51
CA ASN A 256 -15.82 -23.92 -3.03
C ASN A 256 -15.76 -23.46 -1.58
N SER A 257 -14.64 -23.68 -0.91
CA SER A 257 -14.39 -23.26 0.47
C SER A 257 -12.91 -22.94 0.65
N ARG A 258 -12.58 -22.27 1.74
CA ARG A 258 -11.21 -21.89 2.08
C ARG A 258 -10.29 -23.10 2.16
N VAL A 259 -9.15 -23.00 1.48
CA VAL A 259 -8.04 -23.95 1.48
C VAL A 259 -6.74 -23.23 1.76
N GLU A 260 -5.64 -23.96 1.93
CA GLU A 260 -4.29 -23.40 1.84
C GLU A 260 -4.07 -22.88 0.43
N TRP A 261 -3.96 -21.56 0.28
CA TRP A 261 -4.09 -20.90 -1.02
C TRP A 261 -2.79 -20.33 -1.61
N CYS A 262 -1.63 -20.58 -0.97
CA CYS A 262 -0.34 -20.04 -1.45
C CYS A 262 -0.05 -20.44 -2.91
N ALA A 263 -0.26 -21.71 -3.26
CA ALA A 263 -0.06 -22.21 -4.61
C ALA A 263 -1.13 -21.70 -5.58
N CYS A 264 -2.38 -21.55 -5.12
CA CYS A 264 -3.45 -20.92 -5.90
C CYS A 264 -3.11 -19.47 -6.25
N PHE A 265 -2.54 -18.71 -5.32
CA PHE A 265 -2.10 -17.34 -5.53
C PHE A 265 -1.01 -17.24 -6.61
N VAL A 266 0.03 -18.07 -6.53
CA VAL A 266 1.09 -18.08 -7.55
C VAL A 266 0.53 -18.45 -8.92
N SER A 267 -0.35 -19.46 -8.98
CA SER A 267 -1.03 -19.84 -10.22
C SER A 267 -1.94 -18.73 -10.76
N TRP A 268 -2.64 -18.02 -9.89
CA TRP A 268 -3.48 -16.89 -10.27
C TRP A 268 -2.61 -15.75 -10.86
N CYS A 269 -1.51 -15.37 -10.22
CA CYS A 269 -0.59 -14.38 -10.75
C CYS A 269 -0.03 -14.80 -12.14
N ALA A 270 0.31 -16.07 -12.30
CA ALA A 270 0.78 -16.59 -13.57
C ALA A 270 -0.30 -16.52 -14.66
N ASN A 271 -1.58 -16.77 -14.31
CA ASN A 271 -2.72 -16.62 -15.22
C ASN A 271 -2.91 -15.17 -15.67
N GLU A 272 -2.89 -14.23 -14.75
CA GLU A 272 -3.02 -12.79 -15.06
C GLU A 272 -1.90 -12.29 -16.01
N CYS A 273 -0.75 -12.95 -15.99
CA CYS A 273 0.34 -12.70 -16.91
C CYS A 273 0.26 -13.48 -18.25
N GLY A 274 -0.77 -14.35 -18.42
CA GLY A 274 -0.87 -15.24 -19.57
C GLY A 274 0.15 -16.36 -19.58
N TYR A 275 0.90 -16.60 -18.51
CA TYR A 275 1.97 -17.61 -18.45
C TYR A 275 1.44 -19.04 -18.41
N ILE A 276 0.21 -19.25 -17.94
CA ILE A 276 -0.44 -20.58 -17.98
C ILE A 276 -0.80 -20.94 -19.39
N ASP A 277 -1.47 -20.06 -20.13
CA ASP A 277 -1.88 -20.29 -21.53
C ASP A 277 -0.66 -20.44 -22.46
N ALA A 278 0.42 -19.72 -22.17
CA ALA A 278 1.68 -19.84 -22.88
C ALA A 278 2.48 -21.12 -22.52
N GLY A 279 2.04 -21.91 -21.54
CA GLY A 279 2.72 -23.11 -21.08
C GLY A 279 4.04 -22.85 -20.32
N VAL A 280 4.26 -21.63 -19.83
CA VAL A 280 5.45 -21.24 -19.06
C VAL A 280 5.38 -21.75 -17.62
N ILE A 281 4.20 -21.60 -17.00
CA ILE A 281 3.94 -22.05 -15.62
C ILE A 281 2.67 -22.90 -15.64
N PRO A 282 2.68 -24.12 -15.07
CA PRO A 282 1.46 -24.94 -14.98
C PRO A 282 0.50 -24.38 -13.93
N LYS A 283 -0.81 -24.60 -14.13
CA LYS A 283 -1.81 -24.34 -13.08
C LYS A 283 -1.70 -25.42 -12.00
N TYR A 284 -1.42 -25.02 -10.75
CA TYR A 284 -1.29 -25.96 -9.62
C TYR A 284 -1.81 -25.35 -8.31
N ALA A 285 -2.22 -26.20 -7.37
CA ALA A 285 -2.75 -25.80 -6.06
C ALA A 285 -2.03 -26.46 -4.88
N GLY A 286 -1.02 -27.27 -5.11
CA GLY A 286 -0.25 -27.95 -4.07
C GLY A 286 1.17 -27.41 -3.98
N CYS A 287 1.64 -27.13 -2.73
CA CYS A 287 3.07 -26.95 -2.47
C CYS A 287 3.67 -28.35 -2.30
N VAL A 288 4.57 -28.76 -3.21
CA VAL A 288 5.31 -30.02 -3.15
C VAL A 288 6.60 -29.79 -2.39
#